data_6a8ceec016d39279f847cd55a79f0d26
#
_entry.id   6a8ceec016d39279f847cd55a79f0d26
#
_cell.length_a   1.000
_cell.length_b   1.000
_cell.length_c   1.000
_cell.angle_alpha   90.00
_cell.angle_beta   90.00
_cell.angle_gamma   90.00
#
_symmetry.space_group_name_H-M   'P 1'
#
loop_
_entity.id
_entity.type
_entity.pdbx_description
1 polymer ?
#
loop_
_entity_poly.entity_id
_entity_poly.type
_entity_poly.pdbx_seq_one_letter_code
_entity_poly.pdbx_strand_id
1 'polypeptide(L)'
;MTMRMTPLVCLLAPLLSACGGGSDEAPLTAPDYRLTVSLPAAGTLCINLNQNDGCEANEPAVSGEAGAHSLTRRHPDLLTTPLLFIPADPAALPLAHPAARQDNQHLTPSPLSTLLQTRISDGLPPAQALTDVLFALAPLHPGPDLAALAQLSDFNRALAELALAAFDDEATLPASERRQQIWQGLVTLLPELARHFAASPELLSQQARLAAVLMQQQPRALVTASGVTTYTDGVDYLLTQEPADHPGQEASLDQAPLRYRKLDGKGQPLADNAPNWECVEDLNTGLVWEKKLADPDSPRDLHRTFAWEFDNYHPTQEERDYACPEGEAICTTEQYRQWLNAQQLCGITHWRLPHARELMSLQHYGSLARQDGQLVTLDVRYFPDVGTGLNGFDGYYWSQTLTPSRRLESAPLSAIAHIFLGEDAGADYPTPVQNSNDANGLQLRLVAEVTR
;
A
#
# COMPACT_ATOMS: atom_id res chain seq x y z
N MET A 1 -62.99 34.02 -19.50
CA MET A 1 -61.99 34.07 -20.58
C MET A 1 -61.27 32.71 -20.54
N THR A 2 -61.83 31.77 -21.30
CA THR A 2 -61.57 30.34 -21.30
C THR A 2 -60.58 30.02 -22.43
N MET A 3 -59.40 29.59 -22.12
CA MET A 3 -58.40 29.17 -23.12
C MET A 3 -58.41 27.64 -23.22
N ARG A 4 -58.85 27.15 -24.37
CA ARG A 4 -58.88 25.72 -24.70
C ARG A 4 -57.47 25.25 -25.07
N MET A 5 -56.98 24.20 -24.41
CA MET A 5 -55.85 23.42 -24.84
C MET A 5 -56.30 22.24 -25.69
N THR A 6 -55.82 22.17 -26.90
CA THR A 6 -56.01 21.05 -27.84
C THR A 6 -54.91 20.00 -27.59
N PRO A 7 -55.22 18.73 -27.56
CA PRO A 7 -54.20 17.68 -27.45
C PRO A 7 -53.65 17.32 -28.82
N LEU A 8 -52.32 17.31 -28.95
CA LEU A 8 -51.58 16.84 -30.12
C LEU A 8 -51.44 15.31 -30.01
N VAL A 9 -52.16 14.62 -30.90
CA VAL A 9 -52.07 13.17 -31.05
C VAL A 9 -50.87 12.87 -31.94
N CYS A 10 -49.80 12.28 -31.39
CA CYS A 10 -48.71 11.67 -32.15
C CYS A 10 -49.09 10.25 -32.54
N LEU A 11 -49.29 10.00 -33.81
CA LEU A 11 -49.40 8.67 -34.41
C LEU A 11 -48.03 7.99 -34.41
N LEU A 12 -47.88 6.92 -33.64
CA LEU A 12 -46.77 5.94 -33.79
C LEU A 12 -47.21 4.90 -34.84
N ALA A 13 -46.55 4.93 -35.98
CA ALA A 13 -46.59 3.82 -36.94
C ALA A 13 -45.49 2.81 -36.61
N PRO A 14 -45.75 1.50 -36.63
CA PRO A 14 -44.70 0.51 -36.45
C PRO A 14 -44.02 0.24 -37.80
N LEU A 15 -42.73 0.55 -37.90
CA LEU A 15 -41.89 0.05 -38.99
C LEU A 15 -41.28 -1.27 -38.54
N LEU A 16 -41.97 -2.34 -38.82
CA LEU A 16 -41.40 -3.67 -38.95
C LEU A 16 -40.82 -3.77 -40.37
N SER A 17 -39.50 -3.76 -40.47
CA SER A 17 -38.82 -4.08 -41.73
C SER A 17 -37.58 -4.91 -41.43
N ALA A 18 -37.70 -6.20 -41.79
CA ALA A 18 -36.72 -7.09 -42.37
C ALA A 18 -35.34 -7.15 -41.72
N CYS A 19 -35.13 -8.15 -40.87
CA CYS A 19 -33.86 -8.86 -40.72
C CYS A 19 -33.56 -9.63 -42.00
N GLY A 20 -32.48 -9.30 -42.66
CA GLY A 20 -32.01 -10.04 -43.83
C GLY A 20 -30.81 -9.32 -44.43
N GLY A 21 -29.68 -9.41 -43.79
CA GLY A 21 -28.40 -8.97 -44.30
C GLY A 21 -27.30 -9.47 -43.38
N GLY A 22 -26.81 -10.66 -43.63
CA GLY A 22 -25.58 -11.12 -43.01
C GLY A 22 -24.43 -10.25 -43.50
N SER A 23 -24.06 -9.27 -42.74
CA SER A 23 -22.74 -8.70 -42.82
C SER A 23 -21.85 -9.64 -42.02
N ASP A 24 -20.96 -10.36 -42.68
CA ASP A 24 -19.76 -10.92 -42.11
C ASP A 24 -18.94 -9.75 -41.56
N GLU A 25 -19.35 -9.16 -40.41
CA GLU A 25 -18.43 -8.39 -39.61
C GLU A 25 -17.40 -9.37 -39.12
N ALA A 26 -16.20 -9.27 -39.70
CA ALA A 26 -15.03 -9.94 -39.16
C ALA A 26 -14.96 -9.66 -37.65
N PRO A 27 -14.81 -10.67 -36.80
CA PRO A 27 -14.77 -10.46 -35.37
C PRO A 27 -13.73 -9.36 -35.11
N LEU A 28 -14.13 -8.32 -34.39
CA LEU A 28 -13.22 -7.24 -33.95
C LEU A 28 -12.09 -7.91 -33.16
N THR A 29 -10.98 -8.17 -33.84
CA THR A 29 -9.79 -8.69 -33.17
C THR A 29 -9.29 -7.59 -32.25
N ALA A 30 -9.20 -7.89 -30.94
CA ALA A 30 -8.59 -6.97 -29.99
C ALA A 30 -7.21 -6.53 -30.51
N PRO A 31 -6.86 -5.24 -30.41
CA PRO A 31 -5.58 -4.75 -30.92
C PRO A 31 -4.41 -5.44 -30.21
N ASP A 32 -3.38 -5.77 -30.96
CA ASP A 32 -2.11 -6.24 -30.40
C ASP A 32 -1.35 -5.02 -29.86
N TYR A 33 -0.98 -5.05 -28.60
CA TYR A 33 -0.05 -4.10 -27.98
C TYR A 33 1.38 -4.60 -28.18
N ARG A 34 2.32 -3.69 -28.43
CA ARG A 34 3.73 -3.99 -28.68
C ARG A 34 4.64 -3.11 -27.85
N LEU A 35 5.67 -3.71 -27.28
CA LEU A 35 6.78 -3.00 -26.65
C LEU A 35 8.09 -3.40 -27.34
N THR A 36 9.02 -2.46 -27.46
CA THR A 36 10.41 -2.74 -27.74
C THR A 36 11.18 -2.70 -26.43
N VAL A 37 11.88 -3.78 -26.08
CA VAL A 37 12.65 -3.86 -24.84
C VAL A 37 14.12 -4.08 -25.18
N SER A 38 15.01 -3.32 -24.56
CA SER A 38 16.45 -3.57 -24.64
C SER A 38 16.88 -4.37 -23.42
N LEU A 39 17.25 -5.63 -23.64
CA LEU A 39 17.84 -6.45 -22.59
C LEU A 39 19.27 -5.94 -22.30
N PRO A 40 19.61 -5.66 -21.02
CA PRO A 40 20.93 -5.18 -20.65
C PRO A 40 22.01 -6.27 -20.74
N ALA A 41 21.62 -7.54 -20.67
CA ALA A 41 22.46 -8.73 -20.77
C ALA A 41 21.63 -9.89 -21.33
N ALA A 42 22.26 -11.06 -21.52
CA ALA A 42 21.51 -12.30 -21.76
C ALA A 42 20.57 -12.59 -20.59
N GLY A 43 19.31 -12.95 -20.90
CA GLY A 43 18.32 -13.21 -19.87
C GLY A 43 16.89 -13.27 -20.38
N THR A 44 15.94 -13.24 -19.46
CA THR A 44 14.51 -13.25 -19.72
C THR A 44 13.87 -12.00 -19.13
N LEU A 45 13.04 -11.31 -19.90
CA LEU A 45 12.20 -10.22 -19.45
C LEU A 45 10.74 -10.65 -19.58
N CYS A 46 9.97 -10.47 -18.51
CA CYS A 46 8.54 -10.75 -18.47
C CYS A 46 7.71 -9.55 -18.05
N ILE A 47 6.42 -9.62 -18.32
CA ILE A 47 5.41 -8.77 -17.69
C ILE A 47 5.14 -9.41 -16.33
N ASN A 48 5.54 -8.77 -15.25
CA ASN A 48 5.46 -9.30 -13.90
C ASN A 48 4.02 -9.15 -13.35
N LEU A 49 3.13 -10.03 -13.77
CA LEU A 49 1.70 -9.97 -13.45
C LEU A 49 1.42 -10.16 -11.96
N ASN A 50 2.17 -11.05 -11.33
CA ASN A 50 2.01 -11.40 -9.92
C ASN A 50 2.94 -10.59 -8.99
N GLN A 51 3.77 -9.69 -9.55
CA GLN A 51 4.70 -8.80 -8.84
C GLN A 51 5.67 -9.55 -7.91
N ASN A 52 6.03 -10.79 -8.27
CA ASN A 52 7.04 -11.57 -7.57
C ASN A 52 8.45 -11.38 -8.16
N ASP A 53 9.41 -12.14 -7.66
CA ASP A 53 10.84 -12.08 -8.06
C ASP A 53 11.19 -12.99 -9.25
N GLY A 54 10.22 -13.59 -9.93
CA GLY A 54 10.43 -14.55 -11.02
C GLY A 54 9.64 -14.22 -12.27
N CYS A 55 10.04 -14.80 -13.39
CA CYS A 55 9.24 -14.85 -14.63
C CYS A 55 8.59 -16.22 -14.73
N GLU A 56 7.29 -16.30 -14.68
CA GLU A 56 6.54 -17.54 -14.68
C GLU A 56 6.04 -17.93 -16.08
N ALA A 57 5.67 -19.22 -16.24
CA ALA A 57 5.30 -19.75 -17.56
C ALA A 57 4.00 -19.14 -18.14
N ASN A 58 3.14 -18.58 -17.31
CA ASN A 58 1.90 -17.89 -17.66
C ASN A 58 2.11 -16.41 -17.96
N GLU A 59 3.29 -15.85 -17.67
CA GLU A 59 3.61 -14.46 -17.93
C GLU A 59 4.16 -14.27 -19.34
N PRO A 60 3.71 -13.24 -20.07
CA PRO A 60 4.30 -12.91 -21.35
C PRO A 60 5.77 -12.53 -21.20
N ALA A 61 6.64 -13.24 -21.87
CA ALA A 61 8.06 -13.06 -21.73
C ALA A 61 8.81 -13.08 -23.06
N VAL A 62 10.00 -12.49 -23.07
CA VAL A 62 10.98 -12.60 -24.14
C VAL A 62 12.35 -12.93 -23.55
N SER A 63 13.02 -13.90 -24.15
CA SER A 63 14.39 -14.30 -23.76
C SER A 63 15.34 -14.09 -24.91
N GLY A 64 16.57 -13.73 -24.60
CA GLY A 64 17.61 -13.55 -25.63
C GLY A 64 18.91 -12.96 -25.08
N GLU A 65 19.80 -12.64 -26.00
CA GLU A 65 21.03 -11.93 -25.74
C GLU A 65 20.77 -10.43 -25.50
N ALA A 66 21.80 -9.70 -25.03
CA ALA A 66 21.74 -8.25 -24.90
C ALA A 66 21.30 -7.58 -26.19
N GLY A 67 20.40 -6.63 -26.14
CA GLY A 67 19.91 -5.90 -27.31
C GLY A 67 18.40 -5.77 -27.38
N ALA A 68 17.88 -5.28 -28.50
CA ALA A 68 16.50 -4.96 -28.70
C ALA A 68 15.66 -6.21 -29.06
N HIS A 69 14.57 -6.39 -28.36
CA HIS A 69 13.59 -7.46 -28.54
C HIS A 69 12.18 -6.87 -28.60
N SER A 70 11.23 -7.62 -29.16
CA SER A 70 9.82 -7.21 -29.24
C SER A 70 8.96 -8.09 -28.35
N LEU A 71 8.18 -7.49 -27.49
CA LEU A 71 7.15 -8.13 -26.67
C LEU A 71 5.79 -7.70 -27.17
N THR A 72 4.92 -8.66 -27.50
CA THR A 72 3.59 -8.38 -28.09
C THR A 72 2.52 -9.18 -27.35
N ARG A 73 1.41 -8.52 -27.02
CA ARG A 73 0.25 -9.14 -26.39
C ARG A 73 -1.07 -8.45 -26.77
N ARG A 74 -2.15 -9.22 -26.83
CA ARG A 74 -3.50 -8.71 -27.11
C ARG A 74 -4.21 -8.08 -25.91
N HIS A 75 -3.61 -8.07 -24.75
CA HIS A 75 -4.21 -7.56 -23.53
C HIS A 75 -3.49 -6.27 -23.06
N PRO A 76 -4.24 -5.26 -22.57
CA PRO A 76 -3.67 -3.97 -22.15
C PRO A 76 -2.77 -4.05 -20.90
N ASP A 77 -2.71 -5.17 -20.18
CA ASP A 77 -1.78 -5.38 -19.06
C ASP A 77 -0.31 -5.18 -19.46
N LEU A 78 0.04 -5.38 -20.75
CA LEU A 78 1.35 -5.01 -21.30
C LEU A 78 1.72 -3.54 -21.00
N LEU A 79 0.73 -2.65 -20.89
CA LEU A 79 0.90 -1.21 -20.69
C LEU A 79 0.72 -0.77 -19.24
N THR A 80 0.19 -1.64 -18.38
CA THR A 80 -0.21 -1.28 -17.02
C THR A 80 0.58 -2.00 -15.93
N THR A 81 1.29 -3.06 -16.31
CA THR A 81 2.03 -3.92 -15.38
C THR A 81 3.54 -3.64 -15.49
N PRO A 82 4.27 -3.61 -14.38
CA PRO A 82 5.72 -3.49 -14.39
C PRO A 82 6.37 -4.69 -15.07
N LEU A 83 7.60 -4.50 -15.54
CA LEU A 83 8.40 -5.55 -16.15
C LEU A 83 9.50 -5.99 -15.20
N LEU A 84 9.85 -7.27 -15.28
CA LEU A 84 10.96 -7.87 -14.54
C LEU A 84 11.95 -8.51 -15.53
N PHE A 85 13.21 -8.16 -15.42
CA PHE A 85 14.32 -8.79 -16.16
C PHE A 85 15.10 -9.70 -15.22
N ILE A 86 15.18 -10.98 -15.59
CA ILE A 86 15.97 -12.00 -14.90
C ILE A 86 17.20 -12.29 -15.75
N PRO A 87 18.43 -11.92 -15.29
CA PRO A 87 19.66 -12.23 -15.97
C PRO A 87 19.88 -13.75 -16.10
N ALA A 88 20.50 -14.20 -17.19
CA ALA A 88 20.94 -15.59 -17.32
C ALA A 88 22.13 -15.91 -16.40
N ASP A 89 22.91 -14.92 -16.02
CA ASP A 89 23.96 -15.04 -15.01
C ASP A 89 23.31 -15.06 -13.61
N PRO A 90 23.37 -16.18 -12.87
CA PRO A 90 22.78 -16.27 -11.53
C PRO A 90 23.46 -15.36 -10.48
N ALA A 91 24.66 -14.86 -10.78
CA ALA A 91 25.35 -13.91 -9.92
C ALA A 91 24.81 -12.47 -10.08
N ALA A 92 24.11 -12.17 -11.17
CA ALA A 92 23.55 -10.83 -11.40
C ALA A 92 22.16 -10.69 -10.76
N LEU A 93 21.85 -9.48 -10.26
CA LEU A 93 20.56 -9.21 -9.65
C LEU A 93 19.46 -8.95 -10.70
N PRO A 94 18.23 -9.42 -10.48
CA PRO A 94 17.07 -9.04 -11.29
C PRO A 94 16.85 -7.53 -11.31
N LEU A 95 16.35 -7.02 -12.44
CA LEU A 95 16.07 -5.60 -12.65
C LEU A 95 14.60 -5.38 -12.99
N ALA A 96 13.96 -4.42 -12.32
CA ALA A 96 12.59 -4.04 -12.61
C ALA A 96 12.52 -2.78 -13.50
N HIS A 97 11.41 -2.64 -14.20
CA HIS A 97 11.08 -1.44 -14.95
C HIS A 97 9.59 -1.10 -14.79
N PRO A 98 9.24 0.19 -14.54
CA PRO A 98 7.85 0.60 -14.50
C PRO A 98 7.06 0.22 -15.75
N ALA A 99 5.73 0.11 -15.61
CA ALA A 99 4.84 -0.15 -16.73
C ALA A 99 5.04 0.85 -17.88
N ALA A 100 4.90 0.37 -19.12
CA ALA A 100 5.12 1.15 -20.32
C ALA A 100 4.17 2.34 -20.47
N ARG A 101 2.88 2.14 -20.23
CA ARG A 101 1.78 3.10 -20.36
C ARG A 101 1.36 3.47 -21.77
N GLN A 102 2.23 3.29 -22.77
CA GLN A 102 1.93 3.59 -24.16
C GLN A 102 2.37 2.43 -25.06
N ASP A 103 1.59 2.18 -26.11
CA ASP A 103 1.94 1.22 -27.14
C ASP A 103 3.18 1.66 -27.92
N ASN A 104 3.95 0.71 -28.41
CA ASN A 104 5.20 0.92 -29.14
C ASN A 104 6.32 1.66 -28.38
N GLN A 105 6.22 1.71 -27.04
CA GLN A 105 7.27 2.30 -26.20
C GLN A 105 8.53 1.44 -26.20
N HIS A 106 9.70 2.10 -26.11
CA HIS A 106 10.99 1.45 -25.91
C HIS A 106 11.39 1.54 -24.44
N LEU A 107 11.71 0.39 -23.85
CA LEU A 107 12.03 0.26 -22.43
C LEU A 107 13.39 -0.43 -22.25
N THR A 108 14.14 0.03 -21.25
CA THR A 108 15.44 -0.55 -20.91
C THR A 108 15.52 -0.75 -19.39
N PRO A 109 15.36 -1.98 -18.91
CA PRO A 109 15.57 -2.29 -17.48
C PRO A 109 16.99 -1.91 -17.07
N SER A 110 17.09 -1.24 -15.93
CA SER A 110 18.35 -0.76 -15.37
C SER A 110 18.26 -0.64 -13.85
N PRO A 111 19.37 -0.53 -13.12
CA PRO A 111 19.32 -0.21 -11.70
C PRO A 111 18.47 1.03 -11.38
N LEU A 112 18.58 2.11 -12.12
CA LEU A 112 17.78 3.31 -11.91
C LEU A 112 16.29 3.10 -12.19
N SER A 113 15.93 2.31 -13.22
CA SER A 113 14.53 1.94 -13.43
C SER A 113 14.00 1.04 -12.31
N THR A 114 14.86 0.20 -11.73
CA THR A 114 14.52 -0.62 -10.55
C THR A 114 14.27 0.25 -9.33
N LEU A 115 15.12 1.24 -9.06
CA LEU A 115 14.89 2.20 -7.98
C LEU A 115 13.59 2.99 -8.17
N LEU A 116 13.28 3.39 -9.39
CA LEU A 116 12.02 4.05 -9.71
C LEU A 116 10.82 3.11 -9.46
N GLN A 117 10.91 1.84 -9.90
CA GLN A 117 9.86 0.85 -9.64
C GLN A 117 9.72 0.60 -8.15
N THR A 118 10.79 0.54 -7.38
CA THR A 118 10.77 0.41 -5.92
C THR A 118 9.97 1.56 -5.30
N ARG A 119 10.21 2.82 -5.70
CA ARG A 119 9.42 3.97 -5.21
C ARG A 119 7.94 3.88 -5.57
N ILE A 120 7.61 3.36 -6.75
CA ILE A 120 6.22 3.14 -7.16
C ILE A 120 5.58 2.03 -6.32
N SER A 121 6.30 0.93 -6.08
CA SER A 121 5.85 -0.17 -5.23
C SER A 121 5.68 0.26 -3.76
N ASP A 122 6.46 1.24 -3.30
CA ASP A 122 6.30 1.89 -2.00
C ASP A 122 5.08 2.85 -1.94
N GLY A 123 4.25 2.90 -2.99
CA GLY A 123 3.00 3.63 -3.02
C GLY A 123 3.07 5.05 -3.60
N LEU A 124 4.21 5.51 -4.14
CA LEU A 124 4.25 6.81 -4.80
C LEU A 124 3.60 6.76 -6.18
N PRO A 125 2.80 7.79 -6.55
CA PRO A 125 2.33 7.94 -7.92
C PRO A 125 3.51 7.96 -8.88
N PRO A 126 3.46 7.24 -10.01
CA PRO A 126 4.62 7.10 -10.90
C PRO A 126 5.23 8.40 -11.43
N ALA A 127 4.42 9.44 -11.63
CA ALA A 127 4.93 10.76 -12.03
C ALA A 127 5.73 11.43 -10.89
N GLN A 128 5.26 11.30 -9.67
CA GLN A 128 5.96 11.81 -8.49
C GLN A 128 7.24 11.01 -8.22
N ALA A 129 7.17 9.68 -8.28
CA ALA A 129 8.34 8.81 -8.13
C ALA A 129 9.45 9.17 -9.13
N LEU A 130 9.08 9.42 -10.40
CA LEU A 130 10.05 9.86 -11.43
C LEU A 130 10.63 11.23 -11.08
N THR A 131 9.81 12.19 -10.65
CA THR A 131 10.26 13.52 -10.24
C THR A 131 11.27 13.43 -9.09
N ASP A 132 10.97 12.62 -8.08
CA ASP A 132 11.83 12.42 -6.91
C ASP A 132 13.18 11.78 -7.30
N VAL A 133 13.15 10.76 -8.16
CA VAL A 133 14.38 10.12 -8.68
C VAL A 133 15.21 11.10 -9.50
N LEU A 134 14.60 11.85 -10.43
CA LEU A 134 15.32 12.84 -11.23
C LEU A 134 15.89 13.98 -10.37
N PHE A 135 15.16 14.39 -9.32
CA PHE A 135 15.67 15.38 -8.37
C PHE A 135 16.90 14.86 -7.60
N ALA A 136 16.85 13.61 -7.15
CA ALA A 136 17.98 12.96 -6.50
C ALA A 136 19.21 12.86 -7.42
N LEU A 137 18.98 12.70 -8.72
CA LEU A 137 20.03 12.60 -9.75
C LEU A 137 20.49 13.97 -10.29
N ALA A 138 19.98 15.08 -9.81
CA ALA A 138 20.33 16.42 -10.31
C ALA A 138 21.84 16.69 -10.44
N PRO A 139 22.72 16.18 -9.54
CA PRO A 139 24.18 16.33 -9.70
C PRO A 139 24.76 15.66 -10.96
N LEU A 140 24.05 14.70 -11.55
CA LEU A 140 24.47 13.97 -12.76
C LEU A 140 23.83 14.56 -14.04
N HIS A 141 23.03 15.63 -13.90
CA HIS A 141 22.34 16.30 -15.00
C HIS A 141 21.54 15.33 -15.91
N PRO A 142 20.61 14.51 -15.36
CA PRO A 142 19.80 13.61 -16.14
C PRO A 142 18.88 14.38 -17.09
N GLY A 143 18.49 13.75 -18.20
CA GLY A 143 17.37 14.24 -19.00
C GLY A 143 16.04 14.19 -18.22
N PRO A 144 14.97 14.79 -18.78
CA PRO A 144 13.74 15.04 -18.03
C PRO A 144 12.77 13.84 -17.92
N ASP A 145 13.08 12.70 -18.51
CA ASP A 145 12.16 11.59 -18.69
C ASP A 145 12.75 10.24 -18.25
N LEU A 146 11.92 9.23 -18.26
CA LEU A 146 12.28 7.86 -17.90
C LEU A 146 13.41 7.30 -18.80
N ALA A 147 13.42 7.65 -20.08
CA ALA A 147 14.44 7.17 -21.01
C ALA A 147 15.85 7.70 -20.64
N ALA A 148 15.93 8.88 -20.03
CA ALA A 148 17.17 9.46 -19.56
C ALA A 148 17.87 8.65 -18.46
N LEU A 149 17.13 7.87 -17.69
CA LEU A 149 17.70 7.01 -16.64
C LEU A 149 18.62 5.93 -17.22
N ALA A 150 18.26 5.37 -18.37
CA ALA A 150 19.08 4.37 -19.06
C ALA A 150 20.36 4.98 -19.67
N GLN A 151 20.37 6.28 -19.95
CA GLN A 151 21.54 6.97 -20.53
C GLN A 151 22.66 7.21 -19.53
N LEU A 152 22.38 7.15 -18.22
CA LEU A 152 23.38 7.23 -17.15
C LEU A 152 24.09 5.87 -16.96
N SER A 153 24.70 5.34 -18.04
CA SER A 153 25.24 3.98 -18.13
C SER A 153 26.31 3.68 -17.07
N ASP A 154 27.22 4.61 -16.83
CA ASP A 154 28.30 4.41 -15.86
C ASP A 154 27.79 4.44 -14.42
N PHE A 155 26.82 5.30 -14.14
CA PHE A 155 26.18 5.32 -12.83
C PHE A 155 25.29 4.08 -12.59
N ASN A 156 24.54 3.63 -13.59
CA ASN A 156 23.79 2.37 -13.54
C ASN A 156 24.73 1.19 -13.26
N ARG A 157 25.88 1.12 -13.92
CA ARG A 157 26.86 0.06 -13.66
C ARG A 157 27.36 0.12 -12.21
N ALA A 158 27.73 1.30 -11.73
CA ALA A 158 28.19 1.47 -10.33
C ALA A 158 27.11 1.06 -9.30
N LEU A 159 25.83 1.38 -9.57
CA LEU A 159 24.72 0.94 -8.72
C LEU A 159 24.53 -0.58 -8.74
N ALA A 160 24.67 -1.22 -9.91
CA ALA A 160 24.57 -2.68 -10.01
C ALA A 160 25.69 -3.38 -9.23
N GLU A 161 26.92 -2.91 -9.35
CA GLU A 161 28.06 -3.44 -8.61
C GLU A 161 27.90 -3.24 -7.09
N LEU A 162 27.39 -2.09 -6.67
CA LEU A 162 27.11 -1.80 -5.27
C LEU A 162 26.00 -2.70 -4.72
N ALA A 163 24.91 -2.86 -5.46
CA ALA A 163 23.80 -3.74 -5.07
C ALA A 163 24.25 -5.19 -4.96
N LEU A 164 25.06 -5.66 -5.90
CA LEU A 164 25.62 -7.01 -5.89
C LEU A 164 26.57 -7.22 -4.71
N ALA A 165 27.46 -6.27 -4.43
CA ALA A 165 28.34 -6.35 -3.27
C ALA A 165 27.56 -6.40 -1.94
N ALA A 166 26.44 -5.67 -1.84
CA ALA A 166 25.56 -5.73 -0.68
C ALA A 166 24.80 -7.08 -0.57
N PHE A 167 24.54 -7.74 -1.71
CA PHE A 167 23.81 -9.01 -1.74
C PHE A 167 24.65 -10.21 -1.34
N ASP A 168 25.95 -10.19 -1.64
CA ASP A 168 26.89 -11.28 -1.35
C ASP A 168 27.25 -11.42 0.15
N ASP A 169 26.78 -10.51 1.00
CA ASP A 169 27.01 -10.61 2.44
C ASP A 169 26.20 -11.78 3.04
N GLU A 170 26.73 -12.43 4.10
CA GLU A 170 26.12 -13.59 4.78
C GLU A 170 24.85 -13.19 5.54
N ALA A 171 23.80 -12.83 4.80
CA ALA A 171 22.56 -12.39 5.42
C ALA A 171 21.69 -13.59 5.85
N THR A 172 21.03 -13.44 6.97
CA THR A 172 20.06 -14.42 7.50
C THR A 172 18.69 -14.36 6.83
N LEU A 173 18.44 -13.35 6.01
CA LEU A 173 17.16 -13.11 5.34
C LEU A 173 17.01 -13.92 4.04
N PRO A 174 15.78 -14.26 3.63
CA PRO A 174 15.49 -14.81 2.31
C PRO A 174 16.02 -13.90 1.19
N ALA A 175 16.35 -14.47 0.03
CA ALA A 175 16.94 -13.73 -1.09
C ALA A 175 16.04 -12.60 -1.61
N SER A 176 14.72 -12.81 -1.66
CA SER A 176 13.73 -11.79 -2.05
C SER A 176 13.72 -10.59 -1.10
N GLU A 177 13.68 -10.85 0.20
CA GLU A 177 13.72 -9.79 1.23
C GLU A 177 15.04 -9.02 1.20
N ARG A 178 16.18 -9.70 0.97
CA ARG A 178 17.48 -9.04 0.80
C ARG A 178 17.52 -8.12 -0.40
N ARG A 179 16.99 -8.56 -1.55
CA ARG A 179 16.91 -7.72 -2.74
C ARG A 179 16.06 -6.48 -2.51
N GLN A 180 14.88 -6.66 -1.90
CA GLN A 180 14.02 -5.54 -1.56
C GLN A 180 14.71 -4.55 -0.62
N GLN A 181 15.35 -5.03 0.42
CA GLN A 181 16.10 -4.21 1.37
C GLN A 181 17.21 -3.41 0.69
N ILE A 182 17.97 -4.03 -0.21
CA ILE A 182 19.05 -3.37 -0.95
C ILE A 182 18.50 -2.25 -1.83
N TRP A 183 17.46 -2.53 -2.62
CA TRP A 183 16.88 -1.51 -3.50
C TRP A 183 16.25 -0.35 -2.71
N GLN A 184 15.59 -0.60 -1.62
CA GLN A 184 15.05 0.46 -0.74
C GLN A 184 16.17 1.28 -0.09
N GLY A 185 17.23 0.63 0.35
CA GLY A 185 18.41 1.31 0.87
C GLY A 185 19.07 2.21 -0.18
N LEU A 186 19.22 1.72 -1.42
CA LEU A 186 19.75 2.50 -2.53
C LEU A 186 18.86 3.69 -2.89
N VAL A 187 17.54 3.53 -2.84
CA VAL A 187 16.59 4.66 -3.02
C VAL A 187 16.86 5.75 -1.98
N THR A 188 17.03 5.37 -0.72
CA THR A 188 17.28 6.33 0.38
C THR A 188 18.61 7.05 0.20
N LEU A 189 19.64 6.33 -0.24
CA LEU A 189 20.99 6.87 -0.43
C LEU A 189 21.20 7.55 -1.80
N LEU A 190 20.24 7.47 -2.70
CA LEU A 190 20.40 7.93 -4.10
C LEU A 190 20.92 9.37 -4.23
N PRO A 191 20.45 10.38 -3.46
CA PRO A 191 20.97 11.73 -3.57
C PRO A 191 22.44 11.85 -3.16
N GLU A 192 22.88 11.07 -2.17
CA GLU A 192 24.26 11.04 -1.72
C GLU A 192 25.15 10.31 -2.73
N LEU A 193 24.71 9.17 -3.22
CA LEU A 193 25.40 8.39 -4.24
C LEU A 193 25.60 9.21 -5.52
N ALA A 194 24.59 9.94 -5.98
CA ALA A 194 24.68 10.81 -7.15
C ALA A 194 25.71 11.94 -6.95
N ARG A 195 25.73 12.57 -5.76
CA ARG A 195 26.72 13.60 -5.43
C ARG A 195 28.15 13.05 -5.38
N HIS A 196 28.33 11.89 -4.76
CA HIS A 196 29.64 11.23 -4.70
C HIS A 196 30.14 10.84 -6.08
N PHE A 197 29.29 10.27 -6.93
CA PHE A 197 29.64 9.86 -8.28
C PHE A 197 29.96 11.08 -9.18
N ALA A 198 29.22 12.19 -9.05
CA ALA A 198 29.51 13.43 -9.77
C ALA A 198 30.87 14.03 -9.37
N ALA A 199 31.25 13.90 -8.10
CA ALA A 199 32.54 14.39 -7.59
C ALA A 199 33.71 13.45 -7.90
N SER A 200 33.48 12.13 -7.83
CA SER A 200 34.45 11.07 -8.09
C SER A 200 33.72 9.80 -8.55
N PRO A 201 33.86 9.37 -9.80
CA PRO A 201 33.22 8.14 -10.29
C PRO A 201 33.65 6.84 -9.59
N GLU A 202 34.63 6.92 -8.70
CA GLU A 202 35.17 5.75 -7.97
C GLU A 202 34.30 5.33 -6.79
N LEU A 203 33.00 5.13 -7.05
CA LEU A 203 32.07 4.55 -6.05
C LEU A 203 32.53 3.18 -5.54
N LEU A 204 33.24 2.43 -6.37
CA LEU A 204 33.71 1.08 -6.06
C LEU A 204 34.65 1.02 -4.85
N SER A 205 35.42 2.06 -4.57
CA SER A 205 36.29 2.12 -3.40
C SER A 205 35.52 2.16 -2.06
N GLN A 206 34.22 2.43 -2.08
CA GLN A 206 33.33 2.54 -0.91
C GLN A 206 32.32 1.40 -0.80
N GLN A 207 32.33 0.43 -1.73
CA GLN A 207 31.36 -0.65 -1.81
C GLN A 207 31.11 -1.36 -0.48
N ALA A 208 32.15 -1.84 0.18
CA ALA A 208 32.00 -2.61 1.42
C ALA A 208 31.34 -1.78 2.54
N ARG A 209 31.67 -0.49 2.66
CA ARG A 209 31.05 0.39 3.64
C ARG A 209 29.59 0.67 3.31
N LEU A 210 29.30 0.96 2.06
CA LEU A 210 27.93 1.23 1.61
C LEU A 210 27.06 -0.02 1.66
N ALA A 211 27.62 -1.19 1.31
CA ALA A 211 26.93 -2.47 1.43
C ALA A 211 26.52 -2.73 2.90
N ALA A 212 27.43 -2.52 3.85
CA ALA A 212 27.11 -2.69 5.27
C ALA A 212 26.00 -1.74 5.75
N VAL A 213 25.98 -0.48 5.27
CA VAL A 213 24.92 0.48 5.59
C VAL A 213 23.58 0.04 4.98
N LEU A 214 23.57 -0.43 3.73
CA LEU A 214 22.34 -0.90 3.06
C LEU A 214 21.74 -2.10 3.77
N MET A 215 22.57 -3.04 4.23
CA MET A 215 22.09 -4.23 4.96
C MET A 215 21.55 -3.92 6.36
N GLN A 216 21.87 -2.78 6.93
CA GLN A 216 21.32 -2.33 8.22
C GLN A 216 19.96 -1.64 8.06
N GLN A 217 19.60 -1.21 6.85
CA GLN A 217 18.32 -0.56 6.62
C GLN A 217 17.19 -1.59 6.60
N GLN A 218 16.18 -1.36 7.41
CA GLN A 218 14.97 -2.18 7.41
C GLN A 218 14.13 -1.84 6.16
N PRO A 219 13.57 -2.85 5.47
CA PRO A 219 12.61 -2.59 4.42
C PRO A 219 11.43 -1.80 4.98
N ARG A 220 11.04 -0.72 4.34
CA ARG A 220 9.84 0.04 4.67
C ARG A 220 8.93 0.01 3.46
N ALA A 221 8.05 -0.98 3.40
CA ALA A 221 6.98 -0.98 2.43
C ALA A 221 5.91 0.02 2.89
N LEU A 222 5.56 1.01 2.05
CA LEU A 222 4.44 1.93 2.31
C LEU A 222 3.09 1.25 2.09
N VAL A 223 3.07 0.16 1.33
CA VAL A 223 1.91 -0.68 1.11
C VAL A 223 2.25 -2.08 1.62
N THR A 224 1.58 -2.50 2.69
CA THR A 224 1.69 -3.86 3.22
C THR A 224 0.80 -4.80 2.43
N ALA A 225 1.10 -6.11 2.47
CA ALA A 225 0.16 -7.13 1.99
C ALA A 225 -1.17 -7.03 2.74
N SER A 226 -2.25 -7.39 2.08
CA SER A 226 -3.59 -7.40 2.70
C SER A 226 -3.81 -8.59 3.63
N GLY A 227 -2.85 -9.48 3.76
CA GLY A 227 -2.94 -10.71 4.56
C GLY A 227 -3.70 -11.86 3.88
N VAL A 228 -4.12 -11.71 2.63
CA VAL A 228 -4.74 -12.78 1.86
C VAL A 228 -3.68 -13.81 1.49
N THR A 229 -3.89 -15.08 1.89
CA THR A 229 -2.98 -16.20 1.66
C THR A 229 -3.63 -17.36 0.92
N THR A 230 -4.88 -17.20 0.50
CA THR A 230 -5.67 -18.19 -0.22
C THR A 230 -6.13 -17.64 -1.56
N TYR A 231 -6.58 -18.53 -2.45
CA TYR A 231 -7.02 -18.15 -3.79
C TYR A 231 -8.52 -18.41 -3.96
N THR A 232 -9.09 -17.85 -5.02
CA THR A 232 -10.47 -18.11 -5.44
C THR A 232 -10.55 -18.38 -6.94
N ASP A 233 -11.49 -19.21 -7.35
CA ASP A 233 -11.89 -19.41 -8.75
C ASP A 233 -13.27 -18.78 -9.05
N GLY A 234 -13.77 -17.95 -8.11
CA GLY A 234 -15.09 -17.34 -8.19
C GLY A 234 -16.22 -18.22 -7.62
N VAL A 235 -15.93 -19.45 -7.25
CA VAL A 235 -16.85 -20.41 -6.59
C VAL A 235 -16.31 -20.77 -5.21
N ASP A 236 -15.06 -21.26 -5.16
CA ASP A 236 -14.34 -21.53 -3.93
C ASP A 236 -13.37 -20.37 -3.62
N TYR A 237 -13.18 -20.06 -2.34
CA TYR A 237 -12.36 -18.92 -1.89
C TYR A 237 -11.27 -19.30 -0.87
N LEU A 238 -11.07 -20.59 -0.65
CA LEU A 238 -10.01 -21.11 0.24
C LEU A 238 -9.08 -22.07 -0.50
N LEU A 239 -8.86 -21.83 -1.79
CA LEU A 239 -7.96 -22.64 -2.59
C LEU A 239 -6.52 -22.45 -2.13
N THR A 240 -5.72 -23.49 -2.17
CA THR A 240 -4.31 -23.50 -1.76
C THR A 240 -3.35 -23.25 -2.93
N GLN A 241 -3.88 -23.18 -4.15
CA GLN A 241 -3.13 -22.93 -5.38
C GLN A 241 -3.90 -21.99 -6.27
N GLU A 242 -3.19 -21.14 -6.97
CA GLU A 242 -3.77 -20.20 -7.91
C GLU A 242 -4.36 -20.93 -9.10
N PRO A 243 -5.65 -20.70 -9.41
CA PRO A 243 -6.27 -21.26 -10.61
C PRO A 243 -5.67 -20.66 -11.88
N ALA A 244 -5.39 -21.52 -12.88
CA ALA A 244 -4.75 -21.08 -14.13
C ALA A 244 -5.60 -20.09 -14.96
N ASP A 245 -6.91 -20.07 -14.75
CA ASP A 245 -7.87 -19.17 -15.41
C ASP A 245 -8.15 -17.89 -14.60
N HIS A 246 -7.62 -17.79 -13.37
CA HIS A 246 -7.72 -16.61 -12.50
C HIS A 246 -6.33 -16.20 -11.95
N PRO A 247 -5.37 -15.86 -12.82
CA PRO A 247 -4.00 -15.53 -12.40
C PRO A 247 -3.90 -14.12 -11.83
N GLY A 248 -2.85 -13.86 -11.04
CA GLY A 248 -2.52 -12.55 -10.50
C GLY A 248 -3.24 -12.21 -9.19
N GLN A 249 -3.66 -13.24 -8.45
CA GLN A 249 -4.28 -13.04 -7.14
C GLN A 249 -3.23 -12.67 -6.09
N GLU A 250 -3.65 -11.93 -5.08
CA GLU A 250 -2.76 -11.36 -4.07
C GLU A 250 -1.89 -12.40 -3.36
N ALA A 251 -2.43 -13.59 -3.10
CA ALA A 251 -1.67 -14.67 -2.47
C ALA A 251 -0.45 -15.15 -3.29
N SER A 252 -0.40 -14.84 -4.60
CA SER A 252 0.77 -15.07 -5.46
C SER A 252 1.72 -13.88 -5.51
N LEU A 253 1.35 -12.71 -4.97
CA LEU A 253 2.20 -11.54 -5.00
C LEU A 253 3.29 -11.67 -3.94
N ASP A 254 4.53 -11.40 -4.32
CA ASP A 254 5.65 -11.32 -3.37
C ASP A 254 5.61 -9.96 -2.64
N GLN A 255 4.51 -9.71 -1.94
CA GLN A 255 4.37 -8.54 -1.08
C GLN A 255 4.95 -8.86 0.29
N ALA A 256 5.48 -7.84 0.96
CA ALA A 256 5.93 -7.98 2.34
C ALA A 256 4.75 -8.45 3.22
N PRO A 257 4.81 -9.66 3.81
CA PRO A 257 3.75 -10.14 4.66
C PRO A 257 3.52 -9.19 5.83
N LEU A 258 2.33 -9.23 6.42
CA LEU A 258 2.07 -8.52 7.68
C LEU A 258 3.06 -9.01 8.73
N ARG A 259 3.88 -8.13 9.24
CA ARG A 259 4.97 -8.44 10.19
C ARG A 259 4.84 -7.58 11.42
N TYR A 260 4.42 -8.19 12.50
CA TYR A 260 4.22 -7.52 13.77
C TYR A 260 5.16 -8.06 14.83
N ARG A 261 5.41 -7.24 15.84
CA ARG A 261 6.17 -7.60 17.03
C ARG A 261 5.46 -7.08 18.27
N LYS A 262 5.29 -7.94 19.26
CA LYS A 262 4.76 -7.58 20.57
C LYS A 262 5.79 -6.81 21.37
N LEU A 263 5.36 -5.76 22.06
CA LEU A 263 6.20 -4.96 22.96
C LEU A 263 5.62 -4.96 24.37
N ASP A 264 6.51 -4.96 25.39
CA ASP A 264 6.12 -4.75 26.76
C ASP A 264 5.79 -3.28 27.06
N GLY A 265 5.37 -2.97 28.29
CA GLY A 265 5.04 -1.60 28.70
C GLY A 265 6.20 -0.60 28.68
N LYS A 266 7.44 -1.08 28.43
CA LYS A 266 8.64 -0.25 28.27
C LYS A 266 9.13 -0.20 26.81
N GLY A 267 8.38 -0.79 25.88
CA GLY A 267 8.73 -0.86 24.48
C GLY A 267 9.78 -1.92 24.13
N GLN A 268 10.07 -2.86 25.05
CA GLN A 268 11.01 -3.93 24.75
C GLN A 268 10.33 -5.07 23.98
N PRO A 269 11.01 -5.61 22.96
CA PRO A 269 10.50 -6.73 22.17
C PRO A 269 10.20 -7.96 23.02
N LEU A 270 9.06 -8.60 22.74
CA LEU A 270 8.62 -9.85 23.34
C LEU A 270 8.58 -10.96 22.28
N ALA A 271 8.57 -12.22 22.74
CA ALA A 271 8.33 -13.35 21.86
C ALA A 271 6.89 -13.33 21.32
N ASP A 272 6.68 -13.86 20.09
CA ASP A 272 5.36 -13.88 19.45
C ASP A 272 4.28 -14.59 20.27
N ASN A 273 4.65 -15.62 21.02
CA ASN A 273 3.76 -16.35 21.91
C ASN A 273 3.60 -15.73 23.29
N ALA A 274 4.14 -14.52 23.52
CA ALA A 274 3.95 -13.83 24.79
C ALA A 274 2.45 -13.64 25.08
N PRO A 275 1.95 -14.03 26.26
CA PRO A 275 0.52 -13.94 26.59
C PRO A 275 0.08 -12.52 26.91
N ASN A 276 1.01 -11.67 27.36
CA ASN A 276 0.74 -10.28 27.72
C ASN A 276 1.69 -9.35 27.00
N TRP A 277 1.13 -8.30 26.39
CA TRP A 277 1.88 -7.22 25.73
C TRP A 277 1.05 -5.94 25.79
N GLU A 278 1.70 -4.80 25.57
CA GLU A 278 1.08 -3.47 25.70
C GLU A 278 0.99 -2.72 24.37
N CYS A 279 1.95 -2.96 23.46
CA CYS A 279 1.98 -2.34 22.13
C CYS A 279 2.36 -3.37 21.07
N VAL A 280 2.09 -2.99 19.82
CA VAL A 280 2.44 -3.78 18.64
C VAL A 280 3.25 -2.90 17.69
N GLU A 281 4.48 -3.31 17.40
CA GLU A 281 5.31 -2.69 16.37
C GLU A 281 4.98 -3.34 15.02
N ASP A 282 4.65 -2.53 14.03
CA ASP A 282 4.57 -2.94 12.64
C ASP A 282 5.97 -2.81 12.01
N LEU A 283 6.58 -3.94 11.71
CA LEU A 283 7.95 -4.01 11.18
C LEU A 283 8.04 -3.55 9.73
N ASN A 284 6.94 -3.47 9.00
CA ASN A 284 6.89 -3.01 7.63
C ASN A 284 6.85 -1.48 7.56
N THR A 285 6.01 -0.85 8.37
CA THR A 285 5.83 0.60 8.39
C THR A 285 6.72 1.32 9.39
N GLY A 286 7.22 0.62 10.41
CA GLY A 286 7.94 1.21 11.54
C GLY A 286 7.02 1.97 12.50
N LEU A 287 5.71 1.76 12.41
CA LEU A 287 4.73 2.31 13.34
C LEU A 287 4.58 1.43 14.57
N VAL A 288 4.31 2.04 15.71
CA VAL A 288 3.89 1.34 16.92
C VAL A 288 2.46 1.68 17.22
N TRP A 289 1.65 0.65 17.44
CA TRP A 289 0.23 0.74 17.75
C TRP A 289 -0.03 0.40 19.20
N GLU A 290 -0.91 1.13 19.87
CA GLU A 290 -1.40 0.73 21.18
C GLU A 290 -2.22 -0.57 21.07
N LYS A 291 -2.09 -1.46 22.04
CA LYS A 291 -3.03 -2.55 22.25
C LYS A 291 -4.15 -2.06 23.17
N LYS A 292 -5.39 -2.23 22.75
CA LYS A 292 -6.55 -1.95 23.61
C LYS A 292 -6.71 -3.03 24.67
N LEU A 293 -7.45 -2.73 25.72
CA LEU A 293 -7.69 -3.63 26.85
C LEU A 293 -9.17 -3.99 26.91
N ALA A 294 -9.49 -5.20 27.37
CA ALA A 294 -10.85 -5.59 27.77
C ALA A 294 -11.03 -5.30 29.26
N ASP A 295 -11.01 -4.02 29.65
CA ASP A 295 -11.07 -3.55 31.02
C ASP A 295 -11.92 -2.27 31.08
N PRO A 296 -13.20 -2.36 31.46
CA PRO A 296 -14.12 -1.21 31.49
C PRO A 296 -13.68 -0.05 32.39
N ASP A 297 -12.86 -0.31 33.39
CA ASP A 297 -12.33 0.72 34.30
C ASP A 297 -11.13 1.48 33.71
N SER A 298 -10.58 0.98 32.60
CA SER A 298 -9.40 1.57 31.94
C SER A 298 -9.82 2.58 30.86
N PRO A 299 -9.16 3.75 30.76
CA PRO A 299 -9.30 4.61 29.59
C PRO A 299 -8.89 3.92 28.26
N ARG A 300 -8.12 2.83 28.32
CA ARG A 300 -7.73 2.00 27.18
C ARG A 300 -8.74 0.92 26.83
N ASP A 301 -9.89 0.89 27.49
CA ASP A 301 -10.91 -0.12 27.17
C ASP A 301 -11.30 -0.09 25.69
N LEU A 302 -11.42 -1.27 25.10
CA LEU A 302 -11.67 -1.43 23.66
C LEU A 302 -13.07 -0.97 23.24
N HIS A 303 -14.03 -0.94 24.18
CA HIS A 303 -15.41 -0.49 23.93
C HIS A 303 -15.60 1.01 24.14
N ARG A 304 -14.59 1.72 24.66
CA ARG A 304 -14.70 3.17 24.85
C ARG A 304 -14.77 3.88 23.52
N THR A 305 -15.67 4.83 23.47
CA THR A 305 -15.84 5.74 22.35
C THR A 305 -15.45 7.16 22.74
N PHE A 306 -15.09 7.97 21.75
CA PHE A 306 -14.57 9.32 21.95
C PHE A 306 -15.20 10.26 20.94
N ALA A 307 -15.56 11.48 21.37
CA ALA A 307 -15.83 12.57 20.44
C ALA A 307 -14.55 12.97 19.72
N TRP A 308 -14.65 13.24 18.43
CA TRP A 308 -13.49 13.66 17.64
C TRP A 308 -13.06 15.07 18.02
N GLU A 309 -11.80 15.24 18.41
CA GLU A 309 -11.17 16.53 18.71
C GLU A 309 -9.75 16.53 18.12
N PHE A 310 -9.45 17.50 17.30
CA PHE A 310 -8.14 17.61 16.67
C PHE A 310 -7.88 19.04 16.20
N ASP A 311 -6.67 19.58 16.48
CA ASP A 311 -6.23 20.91 16.07
C ASP A 311 -7.21 22.02 16.49
N ASN A 312 -7.86 22.68 15.57
CA ASN A 312 -8.78 23.79 15.82
C ASN A 312 -10.24 23.37 16.00
N TYR A 313 -10.53 22.07 15.99
CA TYR A 313 -11.87 21.55 16.21
C TYR A 313 -12.04 21.04 17.63
N HIS A 314 -13.00 21.63 18.36
CA HIS A 314 -13.34 21.24 19.72
C HIS A 314 -14.83 20.85 19.75
N PRO A 315 -15.16 19.62 20.17
CA PRO A 315 -16.54 19.18 20.25
C PRO A 315 -17.31 19.97 21.33
N THR A 316 -18.60 20.17 21.09
CA THR A 316 -19.53 20.77 22.03
C THR A 316 -19.73 19.85 23.24
N GLN A 317 -20.37 20.36 24.31
CA GLN A 317 -20.70 19.54 25.47
C GLN A 317 -21.66 18.42 25.09
N GLU A 318 -22.66 18.70 24.23
CA GLU A 318 -23.62 17.70 23.76
C GLU A 318 -22.93 16.55 22.99
N GLU A 319 -21.98 16.85 22.13
CA GLU A 319 -21.19 15.84 21.41
C GLU A 319 -20.32 14.99 22.35
N ARG A 320 -19.77 15.60 23.40
CA ARG A 320 -19.04 14.87 24.45
C ARG A 320 -19.94 13.93 25.23
N ASP A 321 -21.08 14.47 25.70
CA ASP A 321 -22.04 13.71 26.51
C ASP A 321 -22.62 12.50 25.73
N TYR A 322 -22.69 12.64 24.41
CA TYR A 322 -23.13 11.54 23.55
C TYR A 322 -22.04 10.49 23.28
N ALA A 323 -20.82 10.93 23.06
CA ALA A 323 -19.71 10.05 22.73
C ALA A 323 -19.10 9.32 23.92
N CYS A 324 -19.47 9.72 25.14
CA CYS A 324 -18.77 9.34 26.36
C CYS A 324 -19.77 8.95 27.45
N PRO A 325 -19.55 7.87 28.21
CA PRO A 325 -20.34 7.55 29.34
C PRO A 325 -20.38 8.68 30.37
N GLU A 326 -21.53 8.84 31.04
CA GLU A 326 -21.70 9.88 32.06
C GLU A 326 -20.68 9.73 33.22
N GLY A 327 -20.00 10.82 33.54
CA GLY A 327 -19.02 10.86 34.62
C GLY A 327 -17.56 10.58 34.18
N GLU A 328 -17.34 10.26 32.92
CA GLU A 328 -16.01 10.02 32.39
C GLU A 328 -15.22 11.32 32.16
N ALA A 329 -13.96 11.36 32.63
CA ALA A 329 -13.12 12.55 32.51
C ALA A 329 -12.42 12.67 31.14
N ILE A 330 -12.30 11.54 30.40
CA ILE A 330 -11.58 11.45 29.12
C ILE A 330 -12.63 11.08 28.05
N CYS A 331 -13.11 12.07 27.33
CA CYS A 331 -14.21 11.95 26.38
C CYS A 331 -13.86 12.32 24.94
N THR A 332 -12.69 12.91 24.71
CA THR A 332 -12.28 13.30 23.36
C THR A 332 -11.01 12.58 22.92
N THR A 333 -10.81 12.50 21.62
CA THR A 333 -9.58 11.90 21.05
C THR A 333 -8.32 12.64 21.52
N GLU A 334 -8.39 13.96 21.70
CA GLU A 334 -7.26 14.76 22.17
C GLU A 334 -6.99 14.54 23.67
N GLN A 335 -8.03 14.49 24.51
CA GLN A 335 -7.87 14.18 25.94
C GLN A 335 -7.25 12.79 26.13
N TYR A 336 -7.70 11.81 25.35
CA TYR A 336 -7.14 10.46 25.40
C TYR A 336 -5.68 10.43 24.95
N ARG A 337 -5.34 11.12 23.86
CA ARG A 337 -3.97 11.27 23.37
C ARG A 337 -3.05 11.87 24.43
N GLN A 338 -3.48 12.96 25.07
CA GLN A 338 -2.70 13.63 26.13
C GLN A 338 -2.52 12.69 27.32
N TRP A 339 -3.57 11.99 27.74
CA TRP A 339 -3.50 11.04 28.82
C TRP A 339 -2.53 9.89 28.53
N LEU A 340 -2.62 9.27 27.33
CA LEU A 340 -1.74 8.15 26.94
C LEU A 340 -0.27 8.59 26.87
N ASN A 341 0.00 9.79 26.36
CA ASN A 341 1.35 10.37 26.35
C ASN A 341 1.90 10.59 27.76
N ALA A 342 1.04 11.02 28.70
CA ALA A 342 1.45 11.16 30.09
C ALA A 342 1.73 9.81 30.77
N GLN A 343 1.10 8.72 30.35
CA GLN A 343 1.40 7.37 30.83
C GLN A 343 2.71 6.81 30.29
N GLN A 344 3.28 7.42 29.24
CA GLN A 344 4.49 6.94 28.56
C GLN A 344 4.37 5.47 28.14
N LEU A 345 3.20 5.07 27.64
CA LEU A 345 2.95 3.69 27.24
C LEU A 345 4.02 3.21 26.26
N CYS A 346 4.62 2.06 26.54
CA CYS A 346 5.75 1.48 25.78
C CYS A 346 6.96 2.42 25.67
N GLY A 347 7.15 3.33 26.65
CA GLY A 347 8.23 4.34 26.65
C GLY A 347 8.01 5.48 25.65
N ILE A 348 6.81 5.61 25.07
CA ILE A 348 6.47 6.58 24.01
C ILE A 348 5.72 7.77 24.63
N THR A 349 6.10 8.99 24.23
CA THR A 349 5.50 10.27 24.70
C THR A 349 4.88 11.10 23.59
N HIS A 350 4.80 10.55 22.35
CA HIS A 350 4.34 11.24 21.16
C HIS A 350 3.29 10.43 20.39
N TRP A 351 2.43 9.72 21.12
CA TRP A 351 1.24 9.09 20.56
C TRP A 351 0.35 10.11 19.88
N ARG A 352 -0.18 9.75 18.72
CA ARG A 352 -1.06 10.60 17.91
C ARG A 352 -2.22 9.81 17.31
N LEU A 353 -3.22 10.52 16.79
CA LEU A 353 -4.24 9.91 15.96
C LEU A 353 -3.60 9.36 14.68
N PRO A 354 -4.02 8.19 14.22
CA PRO A 354 -3.58 7.64 12.94
C PRO A 354 -4.19 8.41 11.76
N HIS A 355 -3.50 8.43 10.63
CA HIS A 355 -4.13 8.71 9.35
C HIS A 355 -5.00 7.53 8.90
N ALA A 356 -5.99 7.77 8.04
CA ALA A 356 -6.84 6.69 7.52
C ALA A 356 -6.01 5.57 6.85
N ARG A 357 -5.00 5.94 6.06
CA ARG A 357 -4.10 4.96 5.42
C ARG A 357 -3.25 4.16 6.40
N GLU A 358 -2.94 4.71 7.56
CA GLU A 358 -2.24 3.96 8.61
C GLU A 358 -3.18 2.92 9.24
N LEU A 359 -4.44 3.25 9.46
CA LEU A 359 -5.44 2.27 9.88
C LEU A 359 -5.62 1.17 8.83
N MET A 360 -5.69 1.53 7.54
CA MET A 360 -5.74 0.56 6.45
C MET A 360 -4.55 -0.42 6.46
N SER A 361 -3.37 0.01 6.91
CA SER A 361 -2.19 -0.88 6.98
C SER A 361 -2.33 -2.00 8.02
N LEU A 362 -3.28 -1.91 8.94
CA LEU A 362 -3.62 -2.98 9.88
C LEU A 362 -4.60 -4.00 9.31
N GLN A 363 -5.18 -3.72 8.14
CA GLN A 363 -6.21 -4.55 7.54
C GLN A 363 -5.67 -5.93 7.17
N HIS A 364 -6.36 -6.97 7.61
CA HIS A 364 -6.06 -8.36 7.32
C HIS A 364 -7.25 -9.01 6.62
N TYR A 365 -7.34 -8.84 5.31
CA TYR A 365 -8.45 -9.39 4.50
C TYR A 365 -8.47 -10.94 4.47
N GLY A 366 -7.34 -11.60 4.71
CA GLY A 366 -7.25 -13.05 4.83
C GLY A 366 -7.69 -13.58 6.21
N SER A 367 -8.08 -12.71 7.14
CA SER A 367 -8.56 -13.12 8.46
C SER A 367 -9.88 -13.88 8.36
N LEU A 368 -9.95 -15.03 9.02
CA LEU A 368 -11.19 -15.80 9.23
C LEU A 368 -11.68 -15.67 10.67
N ALA A 369 -11.05 -14.81 11.47
CA ALA A 369 -11.42 -14.58 12.85
C ALA A 369 -12.82 -13.96 12.95
N ARG A 370 -13.55 -14.34 13.98
CA ARG A 370 -14.88 -13.81 14.25
C ARG A 370 -15.03 -13.44 15.71
N GLN A 371 -15.70 -12.30 15.94
CA GLN A 371 -16.13 -11.84 17.24
C GLN A 371 -17.64 -11.70 17.20
N ASP A 372 -18.36 -12.39 18.09
CA ASP A 372 -19.83 -12.42 18.13
C ASP A 372 -20.51 -12.75 16.78
N GLY A 373 -19.84 -13.60 15.98
CA GLY A 373 -20.29 -14.01 14.65
C GLY A 373 -19.91 -13.07 13.52
N GLN A 374 -19.42 -11.87 13.81
CA GLN A 374 -18.97 -10.87 12.84
C GLN A 374 -17.50 -11.10 12.46
N LEU A 375 -17.16 -10.81 11.20
CA LEU A 375 -15.78 -10.92 10.71
C LEU A 375 -14.89 -9.86 11.37
N VAL A 376 -13.70 -10.27 11.82
CA VAL A 376 -12.65 -9.38 12.30
C VAL A 376 -11.53 -9.32 11.28
N THR A 377 -11.20 -8.14 10.82
CA THR A 377 -10.15 -7.92 9.81
C THR A 377 -8.86 -7.33 10.38
N LEU A 378 -8.52 -7.73 11.61
CA LEU A 378 -7.21 -7.53 12.24
C LEU A 378 -6.49 -8.87 12.43
N ASP A 379 -5.17 -8.85 12.54
CA ASP A 379 -4.44 -10.03 13.01
C ASP A 379 -4.67 -10.21 14.51
N VAL A 380 -5.60 -11.11 14.86
CA VAL A 380 -6.03 -11.34 16.24
C VAL A 380 -4.93 -11.87 17.17
N ARG A 381 -3.80 -12.32 16.62
CA ARG A 381 -2.63 -12.73 17.41
C ARG A 381 -1.98 -11.53 18.11
N TYR A 382 -2.12 -10.34 17.50
CA TYR A 382 -1.53 -9.08 17.96
C TYR A 382 -2.60 -8.10 18.43
N PHE A 383 -3.78 -8.11 17.82
CA PHE A 383 -4.93 -7.28 18.14
C PHE A 383 -6.14 -8.19 18.42
N PRO A 384 -6.21 -8.81 19.61
CA PRO A 384 -7.11 -9.95 19.88
C PRO A 384 -8.58 -9.58 19.82
N ASP A 385 -8.92 -8.31 20.09
CA ASP A 385 -10.31 -7.87 20.18
C ASP A 385 -10.51 -6.54 19.45
N VAL A 386 -11.75 -6.36 18.96
CA VAL A 386 -12.24 -5.14 18.31
C VAL A 386 -13.38 -4.59 19.15
N GLY A 387 -13.39 -3.29 19.39
CA GLY A 387 -14.43 -2.65 20.20
C GLY A 387 -15.79 -2.65 19.52
N THR A 388 -16.84 -2.82 20.30
CA THR A 388 -18.20 -2.51 19.89
C THR A 388 -18.48 -1.04 20.17
N GLY A 389 -19.08 -0.34 19.21
CA GLY A 389 -19.33 1.08 19.27
C GLY A 389 -20.72 1.44 19.80
N LEU A 390 -20.98 2.74 19.86
CA LEU A 390 -22.31 3.26 20.13
C LEU A 390 -23.16 3.22 18.85
N ASN A 391 -24.46 2.92 19.00
CA ASN A 391 -25.45 3.04 17.93
C ASN A 391 -25.14 2.27 16.64
N GLY A 392 -24.48 1.11 16.73
CA GLY A 392 -24.18 0.25 15.58
C GLY A 392 -22.91 0.63 14.82
N PHE A 393 -22.05 1.46 15.40
CA PHE A 393 -20.71 1.74 14.86
C PHE A 393 -19.66 0.77 15.43
N ASP A 394 -19.96 -0.52 15.41
CA ASP A 394 -19.06 -1.56 15.89
C ASP A 394 -17.81 -1.65 15.03
N GLY A 395 -16.64 -1.58 15.66
CA GLY A 395 -15.36 -1.66 14.96
C GLY A 395 -14.95 -0.44 14.15
N TYR A 396 -15.62 0.70 14.32
CA TYR A 396 -15.29 1.96 13.67
C TYR A 396 -14.25 2.73 14.49
N TYR A 397 -13.13 3.05 13.88
CA TYR A 397 -12.01 3.74 14.52
C TYR A 397 -11.74 5.10 13.87
N TRP A 398 -11.64 6.15 14.70
CA TRP A 398 -11.30 7.49 14.26
C TRP A 398 -9.91 7.57 13.63
N SER A 399 -9.80 8.33 12.55
CA SER A 399 -8.53 8.86 12.05
C SER A 399 -8.46 10.38 12.16
N GLN A 400 -7.27 10.96 11.98
CA GLN A 400 -7.11 12.41 11.83
C GLN A 400 -7.37 12.91 10.40
N THR A 401 -7.65 12.02 9.44
CA THR A 401 -7.83 12.38 8.04
C THR A 401 -9.19 13.03 7.83
N LEU A 402 -9.19 14.29 7.50
CA LEU A 402 -10.39 15.08 7.25
C LEU A 402 -10.83 14.97 5.79
N THR A 403 -12.13 15.03 5.56
CA THR A 403 -12.75 15.10 4.24
C THR A 403 -13.96 16.02 4.28
N PRO A 404 -14.32 16.68 3.17
CA PRO A 404 -15.57 17.41 3.10
C PRO A 404 -16.74 16.48 3.34
N SER A 405 -17.67 16.87 4.21
CA SER A 405 -18.87 16.08 4.48
C SER A 405 -19.75 16.01 3.22
N ARG A 406 -20.31 14.84 2.96
CA ARG A 406 -21.36 14.68 1.94
C ARG A 406 -22.71 15.23 2.37
N ARG A 407 -22.88 15.54 3.65
CA ARG A 407 -24.08 16.16 4.24
C ARG A 407 -23.83 17.65 4.51
N LEU A 408 -23.57 18.38 3.45
CA LEU A 408 -23.10 19.78 3.45
C LEU A 408 -23.91 20.76 4.28
N GLU A 409 -25.22 20.50 4.52
CA GLU A 409 -26.11 21.46 5.20
C GLU A 409 -26.04 21.38 6.72
N SER A 410 -25.73 20.21 7.32
CA SER A 410 -25.75 19.99 8.77
C SER A 410 -24.39 19.67 9.38
N ALA A 411 -23.45 19.19 8.60
CA ALA A 411 -22.12 18.81 9.07
C ALA A 411 -21.07 19.01 7.94
N PRO A 412 -20.44 20.20 7.89
CA PRO A 412 -19.54 20.56 6.77
C PRO A 412 -18.24 19.77 6.77
N LEU A 413 -17.89 19.11 7.85
CA LEU A 413 -16.63 18.38 8.02
C LEU A 413 -16.88 16.95 8.50
N SER A 414 -16.12 16.01 7.93
CA SER A 414 -16.10 14.61 8.38
C SER A 414 -14.66 14.17 8.60
N ALA A 415 -14.43 13.30 9.58
CA ALA A 415 -13.20 12.52 9.67
C ALA A 415 -13.44 11.15 9.03
N ILE A 416 -12.42 10.59 8.42
CA ILE A 416 -12.50 9.22 7.90
C ILE A 416 -12.36 8.26 9.07
N ALA A 417 -13.36 7.38 9.25
CA ALA A 417 -13.27 6.24 10.13
C ALA A 417 -12.93 4.99 9.32
N HIS A 418 -12.12 4.10 9.87
CA HIS A 418 -11.83 2.78 9.30
C HIS A 418 -12.54 1.69 10.08
N ILE A 419 -13.04 0.66 9.39
CA ILE A 419 -13.89 -0.38 9.97
C ILE A 419 -13.14 -1.70 10.03
N PHE A 420 -13.07 -2.32 11.22
CA PHE A 420 -12.40 -3.61 11.44
C PHE A 420 -13.33 -4.75 11.81
N LEU A 421 -14.63 -4.51 11.95
CA LEU A 421 -15.59 -5.52 12.39
C LEU A 421 -16.85 -5.50 11.50
N GLY A 422 -17.38 -6.66 11.18
CA GLY A 422 -18.66 -6.82 10.48
C GLY A 422 -18.55 -6.97 8.98
N GLU A 423 -19.68 -6.74 8.28
CA GLU A 423 -19.80 -6.90 6.83
C GLU A 423 -19.04 -5.80 6.06
N ASP A 424 -18.97 -4.61 6.65
CA ASP A 424 -18.27 -3.46 6.09
C ASP A 424 -16.79 -3.39 6.52
N ALA A 425 -16.28 -4.42 7.19
CA ALA A 425 -14.89 -4.45 7.65
C ALA A 425 -13.92 -4.33 6.46
N GLY A 426 -12.97 -3.41 6.59
CA GLY A 426 -12.03 -3.05 5.51
C GLY A 426 -12.42 -1.79 4.75
N ALA A 427 -13.59 -1.22 5.02
CA ALA A 427 -14.02 0.02 4.39
C ALA A 427 -13.61 1.27 5.19
N ASP A 428 -13.43 2.37 4.46
CA ASP A 428 -13.33 3.71 5.02
C ASP A 428 -14.69 4.41 4.94
N TYR A 429 -15.11 5.01 6.04
CA TYR A 429 -16.38 5.71 6.13
C TYR A 429 -16.21 7.17 6.56
N PRO A 430 -16.59 8.16 5.69
CA PRO A 430 -16.62 9.56 6.08
C PRO A 430 -17.67 9.82 7.16
N THR A 431 -17.24 10.00 8.40
CA THR A 431 -18.09 10.18 9.57
C THR A 431 -18.14 11.65 9.97
N PRO A 432 -19.31 12.29 10.03
CA PRO A 432 -19.43 13.67 10.50
C PRO A 432 -18.81 13.86 11.88
N VAL A 433 -17.94 14.86 12.03
CA VAL A 433 -17.35 15.21 13.33
C VAL A 433 -18.26 16.15 14.13
N GLN A 434 -19.16 16.84 13.42
CA GLN A 434 -20.19 17.71 13.99
C GLN A 434 -21.56 17.14 13.66
N ASN A 435 -22.33 16.74 14.64
CA ASN A 435 -23.75 16.57 14.44
C ASN A 435 -24.51 16.48 15.78
N SER A 436 -25.47 17.35 15.96
CA SER A 436 -26.35 17.34 17.13
C SER A 436 -27.35 16.18 17.18
N ASN A 437 -27.56 15.45 16.07
CA ASN A 437 -28.55 14.38 16.00
C ASN A 437 -27.96 12.97 15.75
N ASP A 438 -26.71 12.89 15.32
CA ASP A 438 -25.97 11.65 15.05
C ASP A 438 -24.56 11.80 15.62
N ALA A 439 -24.44 12.30 16.84
CA ALA A 439 -23.15 12.47 17.48
C ALA A 439 -22.39 11.14 17.42
N ASN A 440 -21.17 11.22 16.95
CA ASN A 440 -20.42 10.02 16.66
C ASN A 440 -19.34 9.85 17.71
N GLY A 441 -19.60 8.95 18.64
CA GLY A 441 -18.56 8.37 19.47
C GLY A 441 -18.02 7.14 18.78
N LEU A 442 -16.78 7.18 18.28
CA LEU A 442 -16.12 6.01 17.72
C LEU A 442 -14.93 5.58 18.56
N GLN A 443 -14.50 4.34 18.36
CA GLN A 443 -13.30 3.83 18.99
C GLN A 443 -12.06 4.60 18.51
N LEU A 444 -11.00 4.45 19.26
CA LEU A 444 -9.71 5.05 18.95
C LEU A 444 -8.58 4.06 19.21
N ARG A 445 -7.62 4.00 18.30
CA ARG A 445 -6.34 3.33 18.47
C ARG A 445 -5.24 4.29 18.07
N LEU A 446 -4.41 4.68 19.03
CA LEU A 446 -3.31 5.61 18.75
C LEU A 446 -2.11 4.90 18.12
N VAL A 447 -1.33 5.68 17.42
CA VAL A 447 -0.12 5.27 16.72
C VAL A 447 1.04 6.21 17.07
N ALA A 448 2.24 5.69 17.01
CA ALA A 448 3.47 6.47 17.11
C ALA A 448 4.54 5.94 16.16
N GLU A 449 5.48 6.79 15.79
CA GLU A 449 6.67 6.39 15.06
C GLU A 449 7.77 5.97 16.04
N VAL A 450 8.52 4.92 15.69
CA VAL A 450 9.73 4.58 16.45
C VAL A 450 10.84 5.53 16.01
N THR A 451 11.18 6.47 16.85
CA THR A 451 12.47 7.20 16.73
C THR A 451 13.58 6.25 17.17
N ARG A 452 14.20 5.58 16.21
CA ARG A 452 15.43 4.80 16.43
C ARG A 452 16.66 5.70 16.26
#